data_8ff6bb8dbd49f7b75c7a8c0c72d14ba3
#
_entry.id   8ff6bb8dbd49f7b75c7a8c0c72d14ba3
#
_cell.length_a   1.000
_cell.length_b   1.000
_cell.length_c   1.000
_cell.angle_alpha   90.00
_cell.angle_beta   90.00
_cell.angle_gamma   90.00
#
_symmetry.space_group_name_H-M   'P 1'
#
loop_
_entity.id
_entity.type
_entity.pdbx_description
1 polymer ?
#
loop_
_entity_poly.entity_id
_entity_poly.type
_entity_poly.pdbx_seq_one_letter_code
_entity_poly.pdbx_strand_id
1 'polypeptide(L)'
;MSSRPLLAAAVLCLAPSLAVAELPRIVEQNGRHALLVDGEPYLLLGAQVNNSSNYPAALPEAWPAIEEIGANTIQVPIAWEQVEPVEGAFDFSFVDTLLEEARERDLRVVLLWFGAFKNTAPWYAPAWVKLDNDRFPRIVKEDGEPSYALTPLSPATLEADKRAFTALLRHLAATDPGHTVVMVQVENEPGTYGSVRDYSPGADKLFGRRPPAALLARLGATGETWEEAFAEDADEFFHAWAFASYIGELARAGREILNLPMYANAALRHPIDDQDPSTYASGGPTHNVLDIWKVAAPALDFLAPDIYMRGSREYRAVLDHYARPDNALFVAEVGSDGDYARFFFETLGKGAIGFSPFGIDYTGYSNYPLGAKTITPETLAPFASNYRLVSSFAGEWARLVLESRVWGAARPDDSSSRTLELGDWTAEIAFDQWQFGWADAEWLEQEKREPAENAGVLIAELEADTYLVTGRNARVTFRLPEVRRPERMLLVSVDEVVFRDGAWQAIRRWNGDQTDWGLNLTERDQVLRVRVATY
;
A
#
# COMPACT_ATOMS: atom_id res chain seq x y z
N MET A 1 33.08 -21.24 -71.84
CA MET A 1 32.52 -22.01 -70.72
C MET A 1 32.94 -21.26 -69.46
N SER A 2 32.00 -20.43 -68.91
CA SER A 2 32.25 -19.60 -67.73
C SER A 2 31.43 -20.13 -66.59
N SER A 3 32.04 -20.68 -65.55
CA SER A 3 31.41 -21.20 -64.32
C SER A 3 31.23 -20.07 -63.33
N ARG A 4 29.98 -19.75 -63.00
CA ARG A 4 29.64 -18.83 -61.89
C ARG A 4 29.51 -19.65 -60.58
N PRO A 5 30.06 -19.18 -59.44
CA PRO A 5 29.83 -19.81 -58.16
C PRO A 5 28.44 -19.34 -57.57
N LEU A 6 27.65 -20.28 -57.06
CA LEU A 6 26.49 -20.01 -56.25
C LEU A 6 26.95 -19.64 -54.83
N LEU A 7 26.58 -18.40 -54.42
CA LEU A 7 26.66 -18.02 -53.00
C LEU A 7 25.41 -18.58 -52.29
N ALA A 8 25.60 -19.49 -51.34
CA ALA A 8 24.58 -19.90 -50.41
C ALA A 8 24.47 -18.86 -49.27
N ALA A 9 23.39 -18.13 -49.19
CA ALA A 9 23.06 -17.28 -48.04
C ALA A 9 22.57 -18.14 -46.88
N ALA A 10 23.36 -18.23 -45.82
CA ALA A 10 22.89 -18.82 -44.55
C ALA A 10 21.99 -17.81 -43.82
N VAL A 11 20.71 -18.13 -43.70
CA VAL A 11 19.78 -17.40 -42.85
C VAL A 11 20.02 -17.87 -41.41
N LEU A 12 20.66 -17.00 -40.60
CA LEU A 12 20.72 -17.16 -39.15
C LEU A 12 19.34 -16.87 -38.59
N CYS A 13 18.58 -17.90 -38.23
CA CYS A 13 17.41 -17.74 -37.38
C CYS A 13 17.89 -17.42 -35.96
N LEU A 14 17.88 -16.16 -35.57
CA LEU A 14 17.95 -15.71 -34.18
C LEU A 14 16.66 -16.19 -33.50
N ALA A 15 16.73 -17.27 -32.74
CA ALA A 15 15.65 -17.62 -31.80
C ALA A 15 15.58 -16.48 -30.76
N PRO A 16 14.38 -15.95 -30.45
CA PRO A 16 14.25 -15.00 -29.35
C PRO A 16 14.71 -15.71 -28.08
N SER A 17 15.73 -15.16 -27.44
CA SER A 17 16.10 -15.50 -26.08
C SER A 17 14.88 -15.15 -25.21
N LEU A 18 14.20 -16.13 -24.66
CA LEU A 18 13.23 -15.91 -23.59
C LEU A 18 14.02 -15.32 -22.42
N ALA A 19 13.95 -14.01 -22.27
CA ALA A 19 14.44 -13.34 -21.08
C ALA A 19 13.63 -13.93 -19.92
N VAL A 20 14.32 -14.54 -18.95
CA VAL A 20 13.67 -14.95 -17.70
C VAL A 20 13.20 -13.67 -17.03
N ALA A 21 11.91 -13.58 -16.70
CA ALA A 21 11.36 -12.44 -16.00
C ALA A 21 12.12 -12.23 -14.67
N GLU A 22 12.51 -11.00 -14.38
CA GLU A 22 13.17 -10.69 -13.11
C GLU A 22 12.16 -10.79 -11.96
N LEU A 23 12.61 -11.36 -10.83
CA LEU A 23 11.80 -11.41 -9.61
C LEU A 23 11.43 -9.99 -9.16
N PRO A 24 10.15 -9.74 -8.84
CA PRO A 24 9.75 -8.50 -8.19
C PRO A 24 10.56 -8.26 -6.92
N ARG A 25 10.89 -7.01 -6.65
CA ARG A 25 11.66 -6.65 -5.45
C ARG A 25 11.38 -5.22 -5.01
N ILE A 26 11.49 -4.98 -3.70
CA ILE A 26 11.55 -3.62 -3.17
C ILE A 26 13.00 -3.14 -3.23
N VAL A 27 13.20 -1.93 -3.74
CA VAL A 27 14.49 -1.26 -3.75
C VAL A 27 14.44 0.02 -2.92
N GLU A 28 15.57 0.37 -2.30
CA GLU A 28 15.72 1.58 -1.50
C GLU A 28 16.84 2.44 -2.09
N GLN A 29 16.61 3.75 -2.16
CA GLN A 29 17.61 4.74 -2.51
C GLN A 29 17.43 6.01 -1.67
N ASN A 30 18.38 6.31 -0.79
CA ASN A 30 18.36 7.50 0.07
C ASN A 30 17.08 7.60 0.94
N GLY A 31 16.63 6.49 1.50
CA GLY A 31 15.41 6.40 2.33
C GLY A 31 14.11 6.46 1.54
N ARG A 32 14.15 6.33 0.21
CA ARG A 32 12.98 6.23 -0.68
C ARG A 32 12.90 4.84 -1.27
N HIS A 33 11.69 4.41 -1.56
CA HIS A 33 11.44 3.04 -1.98
C HIS A 33 10.68 2.98 -3.30
N ALA A 34 10.90 1.90 -4.06
CA ALA A 34 10.06 1.52 -5.20
C ALA A 34 9.89 0.01 -5.25
N LEU A 35 8.75 -0.44 -5.74
CA LEU A 35 8.55 -1.80 -6.22
C LEU A 35 9.09 -1.89 -7.64
N LEU A 36 9.96 -2.85 -7.93
CA LEU A 36 10.34 -3.20 -9.29
C LEU A 36 9.60 -4.46 -9.73
N VAL A 37 9.00 -4.41 -10.90
CA VAL A 37 8.38 -5.55 -11.59
C VAL A 37 9.03 -5.63 -12.97
N ASP A 38 9.50 -6.81 -13.36
CA ASP A 38 10.26 -7.02 -14.59
C ASP A 38 11.49 -6.09 -14.73
N GLY A 39 12.07 -5.71 -13.57
CA GLY A 39 13.22 -4.79 -13.50
C GLY A 39 12.90 -3.30 -13.55
N GLU A 40 11.65 -2.92 -13.83
CA GLU A 40 11.21 -1.54 -13.98
C GLU A 40 10.40 -1.04 -12.77
N PRO A 41 10.49 0.25 -12.40
CA PRO A 41 9.67 0.85 -11.36
C PRO A 41 8.17 0.70 -11.63
N TYR A 42 7.45 0.20 -10.65
CA TYR A 42 6.04 -0.12 -10.74
C TYR A 42 5.24 0.58 -9.65
N LEU A 43 4.27 1.42 -10.03
CA LEU A 43 3.29 1.98 -9.12
C LEU A 43 2.09 1.03 -9.02
N LEU A 44 1.85 0.50 -7.84
CA LEU A 44 0.73 -0.40 -7.59
C LEU A 44 -0.56 0.41 -7.47
N LEU A 45 -1.39 0.40 -8.52
CA LEU A 45 -2.76 0.90 -8.52
C LEU A 45 -3.66 -0.29 -8.17
N GLY A 46 -3.86 -0.52 -6.87
CA GLY A 46 -4.45 -1.72 -6.35
C GLY A 46 -5.97 -1.69 -6.29
N ALA A 47 -6.56 -2.87 -6.20
CA ALA A 47 -7.92 -3.07 -5.74
C ALA A 47 -8.00 -4.42 -5.02
N GLN A 48 -8.46 -4.40 -3.78
CA GLN A 48 -8.63 -5.61 -2.99
C GLN A 48 -10.08 -6.06 -3.04
N VAL A 49 -10.31 -7.32 -3.38
CA VAL A 49 -11.64 -7.92 -3.34
C VAL A 49 -12.10 -8.20 -1.91
N ASN A 50 -13.39 -8.46 -1.71
CA ASN A 50 -13.90 -8.89 -0.41
C ASN A 50 -13.28 -10.22 0.03
N ASN A 51 -13.21 -10.43 1.35
CA ASN A 51 -12.48 -11.55 1.94
C ASN A 51 -12.93 -12.93 1.45
N SER A 52 -14.23 -13.11 1.12
CA SER A 52 -14.78 -14.36 0.62
C SER A 52 -14.97 -14.37 -0.90
N SER A 53 -14.39 -13.40 -1.62
CA SER A 53 -14.35 -13.39 -3.09
C SER A 53 -13.17 -14.20 -3.64
N ASN A 54 -12.63 -15.09 -2.82
CA ASN A 54 -11.52 -15.99 -3.11
C ASN A 54 -11.99 -17.38 -3.59
N TYR A 55 -13.01 -17.41 -4.41
CA TYR A 55 -13.54 -18.61 -5.05
C TYR A 55 -13.74 -18.38 -6.55
N PRO A 56 -13.59 -19.42 -7.40
CA PRO A 56 -13.82 -19.28 -8.85
C PRO A 56 -15.20 -18.73 -9.18
N ALA A 57 -16.21 -19.03 -8.37
CA ALA A 57 -17.58 -18.53 -8.57
C ALA A 57 -17.75 -17.03 -8.30
N ALA A 58 -16.85 -16.40 -7.54
CA ALA A 58 -16.88 -14.95 -7.24
C ALA A 58 -16.10 -14.11 -8.26
N LEU A 59 -15.13 -14.68 -8.95
CA LEU A 59 -14.29 -13.96 -9.92
C LEU A 59 -15.08 -13.23 -11.02
N PRO A 60 -16.15 -13.82 -11.61
CA PRO A 60 -16.99 -13.11 -12.58
C PRO A 60 -17.66 -11.83 -12.07
N GLU A 61 -17.83 -11.69 -10.74
CA GLU A 61 -18.36 -10.50 -10.09
C GLU A 61 -17.23 -9.55 -9.59
N ALA A 62 -16.01 -10.05 -9.48
CA ALA A 62 -14.85 -9.25 -9.11
C ALA A 62 -14.23 -8.51 -10.31
N TRP A 63 -13.97 -9.22 -11.42
CA TRP A 63 -13.27 -8.64 -12.56
C TRP A 63 -13.90 -7.36 -13.11
N PRO A 64 -15.23 -7.24 -13.29
CA PRO A 64 -15.81 -6.01 -13.80
C PRO A 64 -15.55 -4.79 -12.91
N ALA A 65 -15.51 -4.96 -11.59
CA ALA A 65 -15.22 -3.86 -10.66
C ALA A 65 -13.72 -3.47 -10.69
N ILE A 66 -12.83 -4.46 -10.83
CA ILE A 66 -11.38 -4.25 -10.99
C ILE A 66 -11.06 -3.50 -12.28
N GLU A 67 -11.74 -3.87 -13.38
CA GLU A 67 -11.61 -3.20 -14.68
C GLU A 67 -12.19 -1.78 -14.62
N GLU A 68 -13.35 -1.58 -13.97
CA GLU A 68 -14.03 -0.28 -13.82
C GLU A 68 -13.17 0.73 -13.06
N ILE A 69 -12.54 0.30 -11.97
CA ILE A 69 -11.66 1.19 -11.19
C ILE A 69 -10.33 1.49 -11.93
N GLY A 70 -9.98 0.68 -12.95
CA GLY A 70 -8.74 0.82 -13.70
C GLY A 70 -7.50 0.39 -12.93
N ALA A 71 -7.62 -0.61 -12.05
CA ALA A 71 -6.50 -1.17 -11.32
C ALA A 71 -5.54 -1.90 -12.26
N ASN A 72 -4.23 -1.87 -11.95
CA ASN A 72 -3.23 -2.70 -12.60
C ASN A 72 -2.84 -3.92 -11.75
N THR A 73 -3.32 -3.98 -10.53
CA THR A 73 -3.01 -5.04 -9.56
C THR A 73 -4.26 -5.38 -8.74
N ILE A 74 -4.59 -6.67 -8.69
CA ILE A 74 -5.63 -7.17 -7.80
C ILE A 74 -5.01 -7.76 -6.53
N GLN A 75 -5.61 -7.51 -5.37
CA GLN A 75 -5.28 -8.15 -4.09
C GLN A 75 -6.35 -9.19 -3.75
N VAL A 76 -5.94 -10.45 -3.58
CA VAL A 76 -6.87 -11.57 -3.40
C VAL A 76 -6.46 -12.44 -2.22
N PRO A 77 -7.41 -12.74 -1.29
CA PRO A 77 -7.17 -13.67 -0.20
C PRO A 77 -6.91 -15.10 -0.67
N ILE A 78 -5.93 -15.75 -0.06
CA ILE A 78 -5.69 -17.18 -0.20
C ILE A 78 -5.82 -17.79 1.20
N ALA A 79 -6.90 -18.52 1.42
CA ALA A 79 -7.23 -19.08 2.74
C ALA A 79 -6.49 -20.41 2.99
N TRP A 80 -5.94 -20.58 4.18
CA TRP A 80 -5.32 -21.84 4.59
C TRP A 80 -6.28 -23.02 4.46
N GLU A 81 -7.57 -22.84 4.85
CA GLU A 81 -8.59 -23.92 4.73
C GLU A 81 -8.88 -24.33 3.28
N GLN A 82 -8.60 -23.47 2.29
CA GLN A 82 -8.70 -23.82 0.87
C GLN A 82 -7.45 -24.56 0.41
N VAL A 83 -6.28 -24.09 0.82
CA VAL A 83 -5.00 -24.64 0.42
C VAL A 83 -4.74 -26.00 1.08
N GLU A 84 -5.15 -26.21 2.34
CA GLU A 84 -4.96 -27.44 3.10
C GLU A 84 -6.25 -27.84 3.85
N PRO A 85 -7.34 -28.18 3.14
CA PRO A 85 -8.62 -28.54 3.76
C PRO A 85 -8.53 -29.76 4.67
N VAL A 86 -7.66 -30.70 4.36
CA VAL A 86 -7.31 -31.89 5.15
C VAL A 86 -5.81 -31.83 5.39
N GLU A 87 -5.39 -32.10 6.62
CA GLU A 87 -3.98 -32.03 7.00
C GLU A 87 -3.08 -32.84 6.07
N GLY A 88 -2.10 -32.17 5.43
CA GLY A 88 -1.17 -32.74 4.47
C GLY A 88 -1.70 -32.93 3.05
N ALA A 89 -2.97 -32.57 2.79
CA ALA A 89 -3.54 -32.64 1.44
C ALA A 89 -3.77 -31.21 0.90
N PHE A 90 -3.02 -30.84 -0.13
CA PHE A 90 -3.01 -29.49 -0.68
C PHE A 90 -3.86 -29.38 -1.95
N ASP A 91 -4.59 -28.28 -2.07
CA ASP A 91 -5.38 -27.89 -3.26
C ASP A 91 -5.01 -26.46 -3.67
N PHE A 92 -4.50 -26.28 -4.86
CA PHE A 92 -4.11 -24.98 -5.43
C PHE A 92 -5.01 -24.57 -6.60
N SER A 93 -6.14 -25.26 -6.83
CA SER A 93 -7.02 -25.06 -8.00
C SER A 93 -7.53 -23.61 -8.09
N PHE A 94 -7.85 -22.97 -6.97
CA PHE A 94 -8.23 -21.55 -6.96
C PHE A 94 -7.06 -20.65 -7.39
N VAL A 95 -5.86 -20.90 -6.88
CA VAL A 95 -4.66 -20.12 -7.24
C VAL A 95 -4.38 -20.21 -8.74
N ASP A 96 -4.48 -21.41 -9.31
CA ASP A 96 -4.27 -21.63 -10.74
C ASP A 96 -5.31 -20.85 -11.59
N THR A 97 -6.59 -20.94 -11.21
CA THR A 97 -7.67 -20.19 -11.88
C THR A 97 -7.45 -18.68 -11.79
N LEU A 98 -7.12 -18.17 -10.58
CA LEU A 98 -6.88 -16.74 -10.37
C LEU A 98 -5.72 -16.23 -11.25
N LEU A 99 -4.62 -16.96 -11.30
CA LEU A 99 -3.45 -16.54 -12.07
C LEU A 99 -3.69 -16.62 -13.58
N GLU A 100 -4.42 -17.62 -14.06
CA GLU A 100 -4.82 -17.74 -15.47
C GLU A 100 -5.67 -16.53 -15.87
N GLU A 101 -6.74 -16.23 -15.11
CA GLU A 101 -7.67 -15.14 -15.41
C GLU A 101 -7.05 -13.75 -15.23
N ALA A 102 -6.09 -13.57 -14.29
CA ALA A 102 -5.33 -12.32 -14.13
C ALA A 102 -4.41 -12.07 -15.33
N ARG A 103 -3.72 -13.11 -15.83
CA ARG A 103 -2.87 -13.01 -17.04
C ARG A 103 -3.66 -12.64 -18.29
N GLU A 104 -4.86 -13.18 -18.45
CA GLU A 104 -5.76 -12.83 -19.58
C GLU A 104 -6.13 -11.34 -19.59
N ARG A 105 -6.07 -10.68 -18.41
CA ARG A 105 -6.41 -9.26 -18.21
C ARG A 105 -5.20 -8.35 -18.07
N ASP A 106 -3.99 -8.88 -18.24
CA ASP A 106 -2.73 -8.13 -18.03
C ASP A 106 -2.62 -7.50 -16.62
N LEU A 107 -3.15 -8.20 -15.61
CA LEU A 107 -3.13 -7.78 -14.21
C LEU A 107 -2.02 -8.47 -13.44
N ARG A 108 -1.41 -7.74 -12.52
CA ARG A 108 -0.56 -8.32 -11.46
C ARG A 108 -1.41 -8.70 -10.25
N VAL A 109 -0.87 -9.56 -9.41
CA VAL A 109 -1.57 -10.09 -8.24
C VAL A 109 -0.72 -9.89 -6.98
N VAL A 110 -1.34 -9.42 -5.92
CA VAL A 110 -0.84 -9.55 -4.55
C VAL A 110 -1.67 -10.63 -3.86
N LEU A 111 -1.02 -11.70 -3.40
CA LEU A 111 -1.68 -12.74 -2.64
C LEU A 111 -1.70 -12.37 -1.16
N LEU A 112 -2.86 -12.48 -0.52
CA LEU A 112 -3.03 -12.25 0.89
C LEU A 112 -3.15 -13.61 1.58
N TRP A 113 -2.09 -14.04 2.27
CA TRP A 113 -2.12 -15.30 3.01
C TRP A 113 -2.97 -15.14 4.27
N PHE A 114 -4.15 -15.74 4.28
CA PHE A 114 -5.04 -15.82 5.44
C PHE A 114 -4.80 -17.16 6.14
N GLY A 115 -3.79 -17.19 7.01
CA GLY A 115 -3.34 -18.36 7.76
C GLY A 115 -3.98 -18.47 9.14
N ALA A 116 -3.13 -18.37 10.16
CA ALA A 116 -3.55 -18.44 11.56
C ALA A 116 -4.27 -17.15 12.04
N PHE A 117 -4.02 -16.00 11.39
CA PHE A 117 -4.51 -14.70 11.82
C PHE A 117 -5.17 -13.94 10.66
N LYS A 118 -6.50 -13.78 10.74
CA LYS A 118 -7.28 -12.87 9.90
C LYS A 118 -8.16 -12.02 10.80
N ASN A 119 -7.92 -10.70 10.85
CA ASN A 119 -8.55 -9.80 11.82
C ASN A 119 -8.41 -10.38 13.24
N THR A 120 -7.17 -10.73 13.60
CA THR A 120 -6.79 -11.33 14.89
C THR A 120 -7.33 -12.75 15.18
N ALA A 121 -8.08 -13.37 14.27
CA ALA A 121 -8.74 -14.64 14.52
C ALA A 121 -8.43 -15.72 13.45
N PRO A 122 -8.54 -17.02 13.77
CA PRO A 122 -8.25 -18.11 12.83
C PRO A 122 -9.45 -18.43 11.92
N TRP A 123 -10.15 -17.43 11.39
CA TRP A 123 -11.36 -17.62 10.61
C TRP A 123 -11.12 -18.45 9.35
N TYR A 124 -9.96 -18.31 8.74
CA TYR A 124 -9.58 -18.95 7.49
C TYR A 124 -8.60 -20.12 7.67
N ALA A 125 -8.25 -20.46 8.93
CA ALA A 125 -7.55 -21.70 9.23
C ALA A 125 -8.48 -22.90 9.02
N PRO A 126 -7.97 -24.10 8.66
CA PRO A 126 -8.80 -25.27 8.44
C PRO A 126 -9.44 -25.80 9.74
N ALA A 127 -10.54 -26.56 9.61
CA ALA A 127 -11.30 -27.08 10.76
C ALA A 127 -10.44 -27.93 11.71
N TRP A 128 -9.48 -28.68 11.19
CA TRP A 128 -8.58 -29.50 12.01
C TRP A 128 -7.62 -28.67 12.87
N VAL A 129 -7.37 -27.37 12.52
CA VAL A 129 -6.68 -26.40 13.37
C VAL A 129 -7.66 -25.74 14.36
N LYS A 130 -8.79 -25.25 13.83
CA LYS A 130 -9.78 -24.49 14.64
C LYS A 130 -10.35 -25.27 15.80
N LEU A 131 -10.47 -26.59 15.69
CA LEU A 131 -11.16 -27.46 16.65
C LEU A 131 -10.23 -28.22 17.61
N ASP A 132 -8.94 -28.26 17.37
CA ASP A 132 -7.97 -28.96 18.21
C ASP A 132 -7.20 -27.96 19.10
N ASN A 133 -7.83 -27.51 20.18
CA ASN A 133 -7.22 -26.53 21.09
C ASN A 133 -6.07 -27.12 21.94
N ASP A 134 -5.97 -28.43 22.06
CA ASP A 134 -4.85 -29.07 22.77
C ASP A 134 -3.57 -28.96 21.96
N ARG A 135 -3.67 -29.09 20.65
CA ARG A 135 -2.56 -28.97 19.72
C ARG A 135 -2.30 -27.53 19.28
N PHE A 136 -3.37 -26.75 19.07
CA PHE A 136 -3.34 -25.37 18.60
C PHE A 136 -3.98 -24.44 19.65
N PRO A 137 -3.23 -24.14 20.73
CA PRO A 137 -3.78 -23.43 21.86
C PRO A 137 -4.17 -21.98 21.53
N ARG A 138 -5.14 -21.49 22.28
CA ARG A 138 -5.61 -20.10 22.24
C ARG A 138 -4.79 -19.24 23.19
N ILE A 139 -4.79 -17.93 22.92
CA ILE A 139 -4.35 -16.91 23.86
C ILE A 139 -5.23 -17.03 25.11
N VAL A 140 -4.61 -16.93 26.27
CA VAL A 140 -5.30 -16.80 27.58
C VAL A 140 -5.29 -15.33 27.95
N LYS A 141 -6.47 -14.77 28.24
CA LYS A 141 -6.62 -13.39 28.69
C LYS A 141 -6.18 -13.24 30.15
N GLU A 142 -6.02 -12.01 30.61
CA GLU A 142 -5.62 -11.70 31.98
C GLU A 142 -6.57 -12.27 33.04
N ASP A 143 -7.87 -12.38 32.74
CA ASP A 143 -8.89 -12.99 33.60
C ASP A 143 -8.84 -14.53 33.63
N GLY A 144 -7.92 -15.15 32.89
CA GLY A 144 -7.76 -16.60 32.79
C GLY A 144 -8.65 -17.27 31.74
N GLU A 145 -9.53 -16.53 31.07
CA GLU A 145 -10.42 -17.08 30.05
C GLU A 145 -9.69 -17.19 28.69
N PRO A 146 -10.00 -18.24 27.90
CA PRO A 146 -9.41 -18.33 26.55
C PRO A 146 -9.95 -17.25 25.63
N SER A 147 -9.07 -16.68 24.83
CA SER A 147 -9.44 -15.80 23.71
C SER A 147 -9.94 -16.64 22.51
N TYR A 148 -10.53 -15.97 21.53
CA TYR A 148 -10.83 -16.55 20.22
C TYR A 148 -9.57 -16.75 19.36
N ALA A 149 -8.49 -15.97 19.59
CA ALA A 149 -7.27 -15.98 18.83
C ALA A 149 -6.34 -17.15 19.18
N LEU A 150 -5.64 -17.70 18.20
CA LEU A 150 -4.54 -18.63 18.45
C LEU A 150 -3.36 -17.90 19.07
N THR A 151 -2.57 -18.57 19.92
CA THR A 151 -1.35 -17.96 20.44
C THR A 151 -0.23 -18.00 19.42
N PRO A 152 0.46 -16.87 19.13
CA PRO A 152 1.64 -16.86 18.27
C PRO A 152 2.84 -17.58 18.90
N LEU A 153 2.75 -17.96 20.17
CA LEU A 153 3.79 -18.69 20.91
C LEU A 153 3.73 -20.20 20.73
N SER A 154 2.75 -20.73 19.97
CA SER A 154 2.59 -22.16 19.72
C SER A 154 3.50 -22.66 18.60
N PRO A 155 4.51 -23.51 18.89
CA PRO A 155 5.31 -24.12 17.83
C PRO A 155 4.48 -25.00 16.89
N ALA A 156 3.44 -25.66 17.38
CA ALA A 156 2.60 -26.54 16.57
C ALA A 156 1.80 -25.73 15.54
N THR A 157 1.25 -24.57 15.94
CA THR A 157 0.54 -23.66 15.03
C THR A 157 1.49 -23.11 13.97
N LEU A 158 2.67 -22.62 14.39
CA LEU A 158 3.69 -22.09 13.48
C LEU A 158 4.13 -23.14 12.44
N GLU A 159 4.43 -24.36 12.86
CA GLU A 159 4.90 -25.40 11.93
C GLU A 159 3.80 -25.84 10.95
N ALA A 160 2.53 -25.88 11.39
CA ALA A 160 1.42 -26.26 10.53
C ALA A 160 1.15 -25.17 9.47
N ASP A 161 1.06 -23.91 9.89
CA ASP A 161 0.87 -22.77 9.01
C ASP A 161 2.06 -22.61 8.02
N LYS A 162 3.29 -22.65 8.54
CA LYS A 162 4.51 -22.61 7.72
C LYS A 162 4.54 -23.70 6.65
N ARG A 163 4.08 -24.91 6.96
CA ARG A 163 3.98 -25.99 5.98
C ARG A 163 3.03 -25.63 4.84
N ALA A 164 1.84 -25.11 5.15
CA ALA A 164 0.85 -24.71 4.16
C ALA A 164 1.34 -23.52 3.33
N PHE A 165 1.83 -22.46 3.99
CA PHE A 165 2.39 -21.30 3.34
C PHE A 165 3.55 -21.65 2.38
N THR A 166 4.49 -22.47 2.83
CA THR A 166 5.62 -22.90 1.98
C THR A 166 5.17 -23.82 0.86
N ALA A 167 4.10 -24.61 1.02
CA ALA A 167 3.52 -25.40 -0.07
C ALA A 167 2.94 -24.48 -1.16
N LEU A 168 2.24 -23.40 -0.79
CA LEU A 168 1.76 -22.38 -1.73
C LEU A 168 2.93 -21.75 -2.49
N LEU A 169 4.01 -21.33 -1.82
CA LEU A 169 5.16 -20.70 -2.48
C LEU A 169 5.90 -21.66 -3.41
N ARG A 170 5.99 -22.97 -3.08
CA ARG A 170 6.53 -23.98 -4.01
C ARG A 170 5.67 -24.13 -5.25
N HIS A 171 4.34 -24.11 -5.09
CA HIS A 171 3.41 -24.15 -6.20
C HIS A 171 3.61 -22.94 -7.12
N LEU A 172 3.66 -21.71 -6.57
CA LEU A 172 3.94 -20.49 -7.34
C LEU A 172 5.28 -20.54 -8.06
N ALA A 173 6.34 -20.99 -7.39
CA ALA A 173 7.66 -21.14 -8.02
C ALA A 173 7.65 -22.07 -9.24
N ALA A 174 6.74 -23.04 -9.26
CA ALA A 174 6.59 -24.00 -10.37
C ALA A 174 5.62 -23.52 -11.48
N THR A 175 4.61 -22.72 -11.15
CA THR A 175 3.47 -22.42 -12.06
C THR A 175 3.42 -20.95 -12.49
N ASP A 176 4.15 -20.04 -11.82
CA ASP A 176 4.17 -18.60 -12.15
C ASP A 176 5.57 -18.07 -12.54
N PRO A 177 6.22 -18.61 -13.59
CA PRO A 177 7.55 -18.15 -14.01
C PRO A 177 7.56 -16.73 -14.59
N GLY A 178 6.40 -16.18 -14.91
CA GLY A 178 6.21 -14.78 -15.39
C GLY A 178 5.97 -13.79 -14.27
N HIS A 179 5.99 -14.23 -13.02
CA HIS A 179 5.77 -13.40 -11.83
C HIS A 179 4.51 -12.55 -11.93
N THR A 180 3.38 -13.19 -12.28
CA THR A 180 2.04 -12.58 -12.18
C THR A 180 1.80 -12.14 -10.74
N VAL A 181 2.24 -12.96 -9.76
CA VAL A 181 2.31 -12.58 -8.35
C VAL A 181 3.52 -11.69 -8.11
N VAL A 182 3.28 -10.44 -7.71
CA VAL A 182 4.34 -9.45 -7.48
C VAL A 182 4.69 -9.26 -6.01
N MET A 183 3.81 -9.71 -5.09
CA MET A 183 3.99 -9.52 -3.65
C MET A 183 3.09 -10.47 -2.87
N VAL A 184 3.46 -10.78 -1.63
CA VAL A 184 2.66 -11.59 -0.70
C VAL A 184 2.50 -10.86 0.61
N GLN A 185 1.26 -10.69 1.06
CA GLN A 185 0.94 -10.33 2.43
C GLN A 185 0.97 -11.58 3.29
N VAL A 186 1.70 -11.54 4.40
CA VAL A 186 1.84 -12.68 5.32
C VAL A 186 0.95 -12.43 6.53
N GLU A 187 -0.12 -13.20 6.64
CA GLU A 187 -1.24 -12.98 7.56
C GLU A 187 -2.01 -11.69 7.26
N ASN A 188 -3.10 -11.45 7.99
CA ASN A 188 -3.87 -10.23 7.84
C ASN A 188 -4.27 -9.64 9.19
N GLU A 189 -3.87 -8.40 9.44
CA GLU A 189 -4.22 -7.65 10.65
C GLU A 189 -4.02 -8.50 11.92
N PRO A 190 -2.80 -9.04 12.15
CA PRO A 190 -2.50 -9.84 13.33
C PRO A 190 -2.57 -8.99 14.60
N GLY A 191 -2.67 -9.67 15.74
CA GLY A 191 -2.78 -9.06 17.06
C GLY A 191 -3.92 -9.65 17.87
N THR A 192 -4.37 -8.96 18.91
CA THR A 192 -5.44 -9.44 19.78
C THR A 192 -6.27 -8.27 20.31
N TYR A 193 -7.59 -8.36 20.20
CA TYR A 193 -8.51 -7.45 20.89
C TYR A 193 -8.93 -8.04 22.24
N GLY A 194 -9.15 -7.18 23.22
CA GLY A 194 -9.65 -7.56 24.55
C GLY A 194 -8.62 -8.25 25.44
N SER A 195 -7.35 -8.25 25.03
CA SER A 195 -6.19 -8.67 25.83
C SER A 195 -4.94 -7.99 25.29
N VAL A 196 -4.05 -7.54 26.16
CA VAL A 196 -2.81 -6.87 25.76
C VAL A 196 -1.77 -7.90 25.30
N ARG A 197 -1.72 -9.08 25.95
CA ARG A 197 -0.87 -10.21 25.58
C ARG A 197 -1.53 -11.56 25.86
N ASP A 198 -0.80 -12.63 25.58
CA ASP A 198 -1.08 -13.97 26.09
C ASP A 198 -0.58 -14.09 27.53
N TYR A 199 -1.49 -14.42 28.47
CA TYR A 199 -1.22 -14.66 29.90
C TYR A 199 -1.24 -16.16 30.24
N SER A 200 -1.07 -17.05 29.26
CA SER A 200 -0.90 -18.47 29.54
C SER A 200 0.37 -18.73 30.35
N PRO A 201 0.44 -19.80 31.14
CA PRO A 201 1.66 -20.14 31.92
C PRO A 201 2.92 -20.27 31.07
N GLY A 202 2.77 -20.66 29.78
CA GLY A 202 3.84 -20.70 28.82
C GLY A 202 4.34 -19.32 28.43
N ALA A 203 3.42 -18.40 28.18
CA ALA A 203 3.69 -17.01 27.85
C ALA A 203 4.32 -16.27 29.04
N ASP A 204 3.78 -16.42 30.25
CA ASP A 204 4.35 -15.83 31.48
C ASP A 204 5.80 -16.26 31.72
N LYS A 205 6.11 -17.52 31.47
CA LYS A 205 7.49 -18.00 31.58
C LYS A 205 8.43 -17.33 30.55
N LEU A 206 7.94 -17.01 29.35
CA LEU A 206 8.72 -16.30 28.33
C LEU A 206 8.81 -14.80 28.65
N PHE A 207 7.74 -14.20 29.11
CA PHE A 207 7.69 -12.82 29.57
C PHE A 207 8.66 -12.53 30.71
N GLY A 208 8.81 -13.45 31.67
CA GLY A 208 9.80 -13.35 32.73
C GLY A 208 11.26 -13.57 32.32
N ARG A 209 11.55 -13.76 31.00
CA ARG A 209 12.92 -13.85 30.47
C ARG A 209 13.41 -12.50 29.96
N ARG A 210 14.72 -12.41 29.82
CA ARG A 210 15.36 -11.25 29.21
C ARG A 210 14.90 -11.09 27.74
N PRO A 211 14.48 -9.86 27.34
CA PRO A 211 14.24 -9.56 25.94
C PRO A 211 15.46 -9.80 25.06
N PRO A 212 15.29 -10.10 23.77
CA PRO A 212 16.41 -10.29 22.85
C PRO A 212 17.37 -9.10 22.82
N ALA A 213 18.68 -9.37 22.78
CA ALA A 213 19.69 -8.32 22.83
C ALA A 213 19.57 -7.30 21.68
N ALA A 214 19.17 -7.78 20.48
CA ALA A 214 18.94 -6.91 19.31
C ALA A 214 17.79 -5.92 19.55
N LEU A 215 16.71 -6.37 20.22
CA LEU A 215 15.58 -5.52 20.57
C LEU A 215 15.97 -4.46 21.62
N LEU A 216 16.64 -4.89 22.68
CA LEU A 216 17.16 -3.97 23.72
C LEU A 216 18.06 -2.89 23.09
N ALA A 217 18.94 -3.29 22.18
CA ALA A 217 19.83 -2.36 21.47
C ALA A 217 19.06 -1.39 20.57
N ARG A 218 18.04 -1.87 19.83
CA ARG A 218 17.22 -1.04 18.93
C ARG A 218 16.43 0.03 19.70
N LEU A 219 15.88 -0.35 20.86
CA LEU A 219 15.04 0.53 21.68
C LEU A 219 15.84 1.31 22.75
N GLY A 220 17.18 1.10 22.85
CA GLY A 220 18.00 1.75 23.85
C GLY A 220 17.65 1.35 25.29
N ALA A 221 17.07 0.16 25.49
CA ALA A 221 16.59 -0.34 26.78
C ALA A 221 17.57 -1.32 27.43
N THR A 222 17.43 -1.51 28.74
CA THR A 222 18.19 -2.48 29.53
C THR A 222 17.30 -3.14 30.56
N GLY A 223 17.44 -4.43 30.82
CA GLY A 223 16.66 -5.19 31.79
C GLY A 223 16.94 -6.68 31.67
N GLU A 224 16.62 -7.46 32.70
CA GLU A 224 16.71 -8.92 32.71
C GLU A 224 15.34 -9.57 32.47
N THR A 225 14.25 -8.80 32.51
CA THR A 225 12.89 -9.19 32.15
C THR A 225 12.25 -8.15 31.23
N TRP A 226 11.13 -8.47 30.60
CA TRP A 226 10.37 -7.51 29.79
C TRP A 226 9.87 -6.33 30.64
N GLU A 227 9.38 -6.62 31.83
CA GLU A 227 8.89 -5.60 32.76
C GLU A 227 10.00 -4.63 33.22
N GLU A 228 11.19 -5.14 33.53
CA GLU A 228 12.34 -4.30 33.87
C GLU A 228 12.82 -3.45 32.69
N ALA A 229 12.69 -3.96 31.46
CA ALA A 229 13.18 -3.27 30.27
C ALA A 229 12.20 -2.20 29.76
N PHE A 230 10.89 -2.42 29.86
CA PHE A 230 9.88 -1.64 29.15
C PHE A 230 8.74 -1.10 30.02
N ALA A 231 8.72 -1.43 31.32
CA ALA A 231 7.75 -0.94 32.30
C ALA A 231 6.28 -1.12 31.84
N GLU A 232 5.56 -0.02 31.67
CA GLU A 232 4.13 -0.03 31.29
C GLU A 232 3.87 -0.56 29.87
N ASP A 233 4.85 -0.50 28.97
CA ASP A 233 4.75 -1.01 27.60
C ASP A 233 5.11 -2.50 27.48
N ALA A 234 5.58 -3.14 28.57
CA ALA A 234 6.17 -4.47 28.53
C ALA A 234 5.24 -5.54 27.95
N ASP A 235 3.97 -5.53 28.33
CA ASP A 235 2.97 -6.50 27.89
C ASP A 235 2.74 -6.41 26.37
N GLU A 236 2.52 -5.21 25.85
CA GLU A 236 2.29 -5.00 24.42
C GLU A 236 3.58 -5.29 23.62
N PHE A 237 4.75 -4.85 24.10
CA PHE A 237 6.02 -5.08 23.41
C PHE A 237 6.38 -6.57 23.32
N PHE A 238 6.12 -7.33 24.38
CA PHE A 238 6.25 -8.79 24.36
C PHE A 238 5.31 -9.42 23.35
N HIS A 239 4.07 -8.96 23.29
CA HIS A 239 3.07 -9.49 22.38
C HIS A 239 3.42 -9.18 20.91
N ALA A 240 3.85 -7.95 20.64
CA ALA A 240 4.34 -7.54 19.33
C ALA A 240 5.56 -8.36 18.89
N TRP A 241 6.48 -8.64 19.81
CA TRP A 241 7.61 -9.52 19.54
C TRP A 241 7.15 -10.95 19.19
N ALA A 242 6.15 -11.48 19.88
CA ALA A 242 5.63 -12.83 19.63
C ALA A 242 5.00 -12.94 18.23
N PHE A 243 4.08 -12.02 17.86
CA PHE A 243 3.48 -11.98 16.53
C PHE A 243 4.51 -11.75 15.43
N ALA A 244 5.38 -10.76 15.61
CA ALA A 244 6.42 -10.46 14.64
C ALA A 244 7.37 -11.65 14.42
N SER A 245 7.74 -12.37 15.49
CA SER A 245 8.59 -13.56 15.38
C SER A 245 7.90 -14.69 14.62
N TYR A 246 6.60 -14.92 14.86
CA TYR A 246 5.81 -15.91 14.15
C TYR A 246 5.73 -15.60 12.65
N ILE A 247 5.31 -14.40 12.32
CA ILE A 247 5.11 -13.95 10.93
C ILE A 247 6.46 -13.81 10.20
N GLY A 248 7.48 -13.35 10.91
CA GLY A 248 8.85 -13.29 10.38
C GLY A 248 9.41 -14.66 10.02
N GLU A 249 9.07 -15.71 10.77
CA GLU A 249 9.48 -17.09 10.44
C GLU A 249 8.73 -17.63 9.22
N LEU A 250 7.44 -17.31 9.04
CA LEU A 250 6.70 -17.63 7.81
C LEU A 250 7.36 -16.95 6.60
N ALA A 251 7.59 -15.63 6.69
CA ALA A 251 8.21 -14.86 5.62
C ALA A 251 9.60 -15.39 5.27
N ARG A 252 10.44 -15.69 6.29
CA ARG A 252 11.78 -16.27 6.09
C ARG A 252 11.72 -17.59 5.33
N ALA A 253 10.84 -18.50 5.77
CA ALA A 253 10.68 -19.81 5.15
C ALA A 253 10.13 -19.69 3.71
N GLY A 254 9.26 -18.74 3.46
CA GLY A 254 8.74 -18.43 2.12
C GLY A 254 9.81 -17.92 1.17
N ARG A 255 10.65 -16.99 1.63
CA ARG A 255 11.76 -16.41 0.83
C ARG A 255 12.81 -17.42 0.43
N GLU A 256 13.05 -18.45 1.21
CA GLU A 256 13.96 -19.55 0.86
C GLU A 256 13.47 -20.36 -0.36
N ILE A 257 12.17 -20.28 -0.67
CA ILE A 257 11.53 -20.98 -1.78
C ILE A 257 11.35 -20.05 -2.98
N LEU A 258 10.72 -18.89 -2.74
CA LEU A 258 10.43 -17.88 -3.75
C LEU A 258 10.60 -16.49 -3.12
N ASN A 259 11.65 -15.77 -3.50
CA ASN A 259 12.05 -14.51 -2.88
C ASN A 259 11.24 -13.33 -3.42
N LEU A 260 9.91 -13.40 -3.30
CA LEU A 260 9.00 -12.27 -3.58
C LEU A 260 9.03 -11.24 -2.44
N PRO A 261 8.71 -9.98 -2.70
CA PRO A 261 8.40 -9.00 -1.65
C PRO A 261 7.31 -9.51 -0.72
N MET A 262 7.54 -9.37 0.60
CA MET A 262 6.59 -9.80 1.63
C MET A 262 6.36 -8.68 2.64
N TYR A 263 5.11 -8.53 3.09
CA TYR A 263 4.73 -7.54 4.09
C TYR A 263 3.67 -8.10 5.06
N ALA A 264 3.46 -7.39 6.16
CA ALA A 264 2.32 -7.58 7.05
C ALA A 264 1.56 -6.25 7.17
N ASN A 265 0.23 -6.33 7.29
CA ASN A 265 -0.64 -5.16 7.43
C ASN A 265 -1.16 -4.99 8.86
N ALA A 266 -1.62 -3.80 9.19
CA ALA A 266 -2.04 -3.43 10.53
C ALA A 266 -3.48 -2.94 10.58
N ALA A 267 -4.31 -3.58 11.44
CA ALA A 267 -5.45 -2.92 12.03
C ALA A 267 -4.91 -1.88 13.03
N LEU A 268 -5.14 -0.61 12.72
CA LEU A 268 -4.44 0.50 13.37
C LEU A 268 -4.93 0.78 14.80
N ARG A 269 -4.01 1.22 15.65
CA ARG A 269 -4.38 2.04 16.80
C ARG A 269 -4.59 3.49 16.36
N HIS A 270 -5.25 4.30 17.22
CA HIS A 270 -5.43 5.73 16.90
C HIS A 270 -4.06 6.43 16.71
N PRO A 271 -3.83 7.16 15.59
CA PRO A 271 -2.49 7.64 15.24
C PRO A 271 -2.03 8.87 16.05
N ILE A 272 -2.93 9.53 16.76
CA ILE A 272 -2.67 10.79 17.47
C ILE A 272 -2.96 10.66 18.97
N ASP A 273 -4.14 10.12 19.30
CA ASP A 273 -4.60 10.04 20.67
C ASP A 273 -4.10 8.76 21.35
N ASP A 274 -3.86 8.84 22.65
CA ASP A 274 -3.53 7.64 23.42
C ASP A 274 -4.71 6.69 23.49
N GLN A 275 -4.45 5.38 23.42
CA GLN A 275 -5.46 4.35 23.33
C GLN A 275 -5.02 3.12 24.16
N ASP A 276 -5.90 2.60 24.99
CA ASP A 276 -5.67 1.39 25.75
C ASP A 276 -5.34 0.21 24.81
N PRO A 277 -4.20 -0.48 24.98
CA PRO A 277 -3.78 -1.58 24.11
C PRO A 277 -4.78 -2.73 24.00
N SER A 278 -5.67 -2.91 24.96
CA SER A 278 -6.74 -3.94 24.87
C SER A 278 -7.85 -3.58 23.87
N THR A 279 -7.92 -2.32 23.40
CA THR A 279 -9.00 -1.81 22.55
C THR A 279 -8.67 -1.76 21.06
N TYR A 280 -7.42 -2.10 20.70
CA TYR A 280 -6.99 -2.28 19.31
C TYR A 280 -6.27 -3.63 19.15
N ALA A 281 -5.79 -3.95 17.96
CA ALA A 281 -5.08 -5.20 17.68
C ALA A 281 -3.68 -5.20 18.32
N SER A 282 -3.63 -5.34 19.65
CA SER A 282 -2.37 -5.39 20.42
C SER A 282 -1.44 -6.48 19.87
N GLY A 283 -0.19 -6.14 19.72
CA GLY A 283 0.83 -7.03 19.14
C GLY A 283 0.91 -7.02 17.62
N GLY A 284 -0.10 -6.47 16.91
CA GLY A 284 -0.01 -6.22 15.46
C GLY A 284 1.01 -5.15 15.10
N PRO A 285 1.31 -4.93 13.80
CA PRO A 285 2.33 -3.96 13.36
C PRO A 285 1.83 -2.51 13.42
N THR A 286 1.27 -2.10 14.57
CA THR A 286 0.84 -0.73 14.84
C THR A 286 2.03 0.21 15.00
N HIS A 287 1.82 1.51 14.78
CA HIS A 287 2.92 2.48 14.63
C HIS A 287 3.86 2.57 15.83
N ASN A 288 3.38 2.30 17.05
CA ASN A 288 4.18 2.35 18.29
C ASN A 288 5.13 1.15 18.46
N VAL A 289 4.92 0.04 17.74
CA VAL A 289 5.72 -1.18 17.84
C VAL A 289 6.45 -1.55 16.54
N LEU A 290 6.49 -0.64 15.54
CA LEU A 290 7.17 -0.89 14.27
C LEU A 290 8.65 -1.30 14.45
N ASP A 291 9.36 -0.70 15.41
CA ASP A 291 10.77 -1.03 15.67
C ASP A 291 10.93 -2.45 16.21
N ILE A 292 9.95 -2.96 16.95
CA ILE A 292 9.93 -4.35 17.42
C ILE A 292 9.75 -5.29 16.23
N TRP A 293 8.78 -4.99 15.36
CA TRP A 293 8.53 -5.75 14.14
C TRP A 293 9.74 -5.79 13.20
N LYS A 294 10.41 -4.64 13.01
CA LYS A 294 11.61 -4.57 12.16
C LYS A 294 12.77 -5.43 12.69
N VAL A 295 12.87 -5.60 14.01
CA VAL A 295 13.89 -6.48 14.61
C VAL A 295 13.48 -7.95 14.59
N ALA A 296 12.20 -8.25 14.89
CA ALA A 296 11.71 -9.61 15.03
C ALA A 296 11.39 -10.30 13.69
N ALA A 297 10.98 -9.52 12.68
CA ALA A 297 10.58 -10.00 11.36
C ALA A 297 11.41 -9.37 10.22
N PRO A 298 12.74 -9.50 10.21
CA PRO A 298 13.59 -8.87 9.19
C PRO A 298 13.42 -9.47 7.79
N ALA A 299 12.67 -10.55 7.66
CA ALA A 299 12.29 -11.15 6.37
C ALA A 299 11.10 -10.45 5.71
N LEU A 300 10.38 -9.58 6.39
CA LEU A 300 9.40 -8.69 5.77
C LEU A 300 10.11 -7.45 5.20
N ASP A 301 9.73 -7.03 3.99
CA ASP A 301 10.26 -5.82 3.37
C ASP A 301 9.71 -4.57 4.07
N PHE A 302 8.43 -4.57 4.38
CA PHE A 302 7.78 -3.44 5.03
C PHE A 302 6.54 -3.87 5.83
N LEU A 303 6.01 -2.89 6.57
CA LEU A 303 4.77 -2.98 7.34
C LEU A 303 3.79 -1.96 6.77
N ALA A 304 2.57 -2.37 6.49
CA ALA A 304 1.58 -1.58 5.77
C ALA A 304 0.40 -1.17 6.67
N PRO A 305 -0.12 0.07 6.57
CA PRO A 305 -1.32 0.46 7.28
C PRO A 305 -2.58 0.16 6.48
N ASP A 306 -3.67 -0.23 7.19
CA ASP A 306 -5.02 -0.30 6.66
C ASP A 306 -5.80 0.90 7.19
N ILE A 307 -6.08 1.88 6.32
CA ILE A 307 -6.54 3.19 6.77
C ILE A 307 -8.02 3.37 6.53
N TYR A 308 -8.82 3.18 7.57
CA TYR A 308 -10.27 3.39 7.56
C TYR A 308 -10.70 4.68 8.28
N MET A 309 -9.74 5.51 8.69
CA MET A 309 -9.98 6.82 9.29
C MET A 309 -10.32 7.83 8.20
N ARG A 310 -11.48 8.49 8.28
CA ARG A 310 -11.97 9.44 7.28
C ARG A 310 -11.39 10.85 7.45
N GLY A 311 -10.93 11.17 8.66
CA GLY A 311 -10.37 12.48 8.97
C GLY A 311 -9.03 12.72 8.30
N SER A 312 -8.87 13.86 7.62
CA SER A 312 -7.63 14.22 6.93
C SER A 312 -6.42 14.32 7.87
N ARG A 313 -6.65 14.70 9.12
CA ARG A 313 -5.59 14.82 10.14
C ARG A 313 -5.09 13.45 10.58
N GLU A 314 -6.01 12.54 10.86
CA GLU A 314 -5.72 11.18 11.28
C GLU A 314 -5.07 10.38 10.14
N TYR A 315 -5.64 10.46 8.92
CA TYR A 315 -5.08 9.80 7.75
C TYR A 315 -3.62 10.19 7.51
N ARG A 316 -3.32 11.49 7.56
CA ARG A 316 -1.97 12.03 7.40
C ARG A 316 -1.02 11.57 8.49
N ALA A 317 -1.48 11.54 9.75
CA ALA A 317 -0.67 11.05 10.85
C ALA A 317 -0.28 9.58 10.67
N VAL A 318 -1.19 8.74 10.15
CA VAL A 318 -0.84 7.35 9.78
C VAL A 318 0.24 7.32 8.72
N LEU A 319 0.09 8.10 7.63
CA LEU A 319 1.13 8.15 6.59
C LEU A 319 2.50 8.59 7.16
N ASP A 320 2.51 9.57 8.06
CA ASP A 320 3.75 10.06 8.71
C ASP A 320 4.43 8.99 9.57
N HIS A 321 3.66 8.10 10.19
CA HIS A 321 4.20 6.99 10.98
C HIS A 321 4.79 5.87 10.13
N TYR A 322 4.19 5.55 8.99
CA TYR A 322 4.60 4.40 8.16
C TYR A 322 5.56 4.78 7.03
N ALA A 323 5.59 6.05 6.58
CA ALA A 323 6.55 6.55 5.59
C ALA A 323 7.92 6.78 6.23
N ARG A 324 8.71 5.73 6.39
CA ARG A 324 10.02 5.76 7.07
C ARG A 324 11.15 5.38 6.10
N PRO A 325 12.38 5.87 6.33
CA PRO A 325 13.53 5.43 5.53
C PRO A 325 13.80 3.91 5.56
N ASP A 326 13.37 3.22 6.64
CA ASP A 326 13.47 1.78 6.80
C ASP A 326 12.14 1.03 6.54
N ASN A 327 11.14 1.71 5.95
CA ASN A 327 9.83 1.10 5.68
C ASN A 327 9.19 1.70 4.42
N ALA A 328 9.07 0.91 3.36
CA ALA A 328 8.32 1.33 2.18
C ALA A 328 6.85 1.59 2.55
N LEU A 329 6.30 2.71 2.11
CA LEU A 329 4.89 3.02 2.34
C LEU A 329 4.03 2.34 1.27
N PHE A 330 3.11 1.52 1.71
CA PHE A 330 2.02 0.96 0.92
C PHE A 330 0.72 1.06 1.72
N VAL A 331 -0.28 1.78 1.24
CA VAL A 331 -1.62 1.75 1.84
C VAL A 331 -2.32 0.51 1.29
N ALA A 332 -2.25 -0.58 2.08
CA ALA A 332 -2.69 -1.90 1.66
C ALA A 332 -4.20 -2.02 1.61
N GLU A 333 -4.89 -1.35 2.54
CA GLU A 333 -6.34 -1.22 2.54
C GLU A 333 -6.75 0.23 2.84
N VAL A 334 -7.79 0.68 2.17
CA VAL A 334 -8.51 1.93 2.46
C VAL A 334 -9.99 1.75 2.15
N GLY A 335 -10.86 2.52 2.78
CA GLY A 335 -12.29 2.40 2.53
C GLY A 335 -12.66 2.66 1.06
N SER A 336 -13.69 1.98 0.58
CA SER A 336 -14.20 2.09 -0.81
C SER A 336 -15.21 3.22 -1.01
N ASP A 337 -15.50 4.03 -0.01
CA ASP A 337 -16.36 5.21 -0.12
C ASP A 337 -15.61 6.32 -0.87
N GLY A 338 -16.30 7.08 -1.72
CA GLY A 338 -15.71 8.11 -2.59
C GLY A 338 -14.84 9.13 -1.84
N ASP A 339 -15.20 9.47 -0.60
CA ASP A 339 -14.41 10.38 0.25
C ASP A 339 -12.95 9.94 0.47
N TYR A 340 -12.65 8.64 0.41
CA TYR A 340 -11.28 8.14 0.51
C TYR A 340 -10.45 8.37 -0.76
N ALA A 341 -11.08 8.58 -1.90
CA ALA A 341 -10.37 8.75 -3.17
C ALA A 341 -9.42 9.95 -3.17
N ARG A 342 -9.71 11.02 -2.42
CA ARG A 342 -8.83 12.19 -2.27
C ARG A 342 -7.47 11.84 -1.66
N PHE A 343 -7.43 10.86 -0.77
CA PHE A 343 -6.21 10.44 -0.07
C PHE A 343 -5.19 9.76 -0.97
N PHE A 344 -5.58 9.36 -2.17
CA PHE A 344 -4.65 8.91 -3.20
C PHE A 344 -3.50 9.91 -3.42
N PHE A 345 -3.83 11.20 -3.52
CA PHE A 345 -2.82 12.24 -3.75
C PHE A 345 -1.88 12.43 -2.55
N GLU A 346 -2.41 12.43 -1.33
CA GLU A 346 -1.60 12.53 -0.11
C GLU A 346 -0.67 11.30 0.02
N THR A 347 -1.20 10.12 -0.24
CA THR A 347 -0.47 8.85 -0.16
C THR A 347 0.69 8.80 -1.16
N LEU A 348 0.42 9.07 -2.43
CA LEU A 348 1.47 9.07 -3.46
C LEU A 348 2.50 10.19 -3.23
N GLY A 349 2.05 11.34 -2.72
CA GLY A 349 2.92 12.46 -2.38
C GLY A 349 3.85 12.20 -1.19
N LYS A 350 3.56 11.20 -0.37
CA LYS A 350 4.45 10.68 0.69
C LYS A 350 5.44 9.63 0.16
N GLY A 351 5.44 9.35 -1.15
CA GLY A 351 6.33 8.38 -1.76
C GLY A 351 5.86 6.94 -1.64
N ALA A 352 4.56 6.71 -1.55
CA ALA A 352 4.02 5.35 -1.50
C ALA A 352 4.30 4.57 -2.79
N ILE A 353 4.59 3.28 -2.64
CA ILE A 353 4.74 2.32 -3.74
C ILE A 353 3.38 1.88 -4.30
N GLY A 354 2.28 2.17 -3.60
CA GLY A 354 0.93 1.85 -4.05
C GLY A 354 -0.17 2.31 -3.10
N PHE A 355 -1.40 2.16 -3.60
CA PHE A 355 -2.65 2.51 -2.93
C PHE A 355 -3.73 1.53 -3.34
N SER A 356 -4.54 1.00 -2.39
CA SER A 356 -5.52 -0.03 -2.68
C SER A 356 -6.79 0.11 -1.86
N PRO A 357 -7.94 0.45 -2.45
CA PRO A 357 -9.23 0.35 -1.80
C PRO A 357 -9.66 -1.11 -1.62
N PHE A 358 -10.34 -1.38 -0.48
CA PHE A 358 -10.85 -2.68 -0.09
C PHE A 358 -12.32 -2.87 -0.47
N GLY A 359 -12.67 -4.12 -0.79
CA GLY A 359 -14.04 -4.52 -1.07
C GLY A 359 -14.51 -4.18 -2.48
N ILE A 360 -13.60 -4.22 -3.44
CA ILE A 360 -13.83 -3.85 -4.83
C ILE A 360 -14.29 -5.08 -5.62
N ASP A 361 -15.55 -5.43 -5.47
CA ASP A 361 -16.26 -6.41 -6.30
C ASP A 361 -17.78 -6.16 -6.27
N TYR A 362 -18.50 -6.81 -7.16
CA TYR A 362 -19.96 -6.69 -7.28
C TYR A 362 -20.72 -7.87 -6.64
N THR A 363 -20.11 -8.59 -5.70
CA THR A 363 -20.75 -9.72 -4.99
C THR A 363 -21.91 -9.30 -4.09
N GLY A 364 -22.11 -7.99 -3.91
CA GLY A 364 -23.16 -7.43 -3.08
C GLY A 364 -22.84 -7.37 -1.57
N TYR A 365 -21.66 -7.83 -1.16
CA TYR A 365 -21.19 -7.58 0.19
C TYR A 365 -20.77 -6.11 0.35
N SER A 366 -20.97 -5.56 1.55
CA SER A 366 -20.64 -4.18 1.88
C SER A 366 -19.87 -4.09 3.18
N ASN A 367 -18.74 -3.39 3.16
CA ASN A 367 -17.93 -3.09 4.35
C ASN A 367 -18.40 -1.82 5.08
N TYR A 368 -19.65 -1.39 4.88
CA TYR A 368 -20.21 -0.24 5.57
C TYR A 368 -20.26 -0.46 7.09
N PRO A 369 -19.89 0.52 7.97
CA PRO A 369 -19.60 1.93 7.62
C PRO A 369 -18.13 2.25 7.29
N LEU A 370 -17.24 1.28 7.23
CA LEU A 370 -15.82 1.49 6.90
C LEU A 370 -15.62 1.84 5.41
N GLY A 371 -16.42 1.26 4.53
CA GLY A 371 -16.46 1.55 3.10
C GLY A 371 -17.85 2.03 2.64
N ALA A 372 -18.08 2.03 1.32
CA ALA A 372 -19.35 2.36 0.70
C ALA A 372 -20.47 1.39 1.09
N LYS A 373 -21.72 1.85 1.08
CA LYS A 373 -22.89 0.99 1.32
C LYS A 373 -23.10 -0.04 0.21
N THR A 374 -22.76 0.34 -1.00
CA THR A 374 -22.85 -0.50 -2.21
C THR A 374 -21.71 -0.13 -3.11
N ILE A 375 -21.15 -1.13 -3.78
CA ILE A 375 -20.16 -0.93 -4.83
C ILE A 375 -20.91 -0.86 -6.17
N THR A 376 -20.77 0.28 -6.85
CA THR A 376 -21.33 0.55 -8.17
C THR A 376 -20.32 1.33 -9.01
N PRO A 377 -20.47 1.43 -10.34
CA PRO A 377 -19.58 2.28 -11.14
C PRO A 377 -19.51 3.73 -10.63
N GLU A 378 -20.61 4.28 -10.10
CA GLU A 378 -20.64 5.65 -9.57
C GLU A 378 -19.82 5.77 -8.27
N THR A 379 -19.88 4.79 -7.37
CA THR A 379 -19.06 4.81 -6.14
C THR A 379 -17.58 4.58 -6.43
N LEU A 380 -17.24 3.87 -7.51
CA LEU A 380 -15.87 3.66 -7.95
C LEU A 380 -15.31 4.84 -8.78
N ALA A 381 -16.17 5.68 -9.38
CA ALA A 381 -15.75 6.73 -10.30
C ALA A 381 -14.68 7.70 -9.74
N PRO A 382 -14.71 8.14 -8.46
CA PRO A 382 -13.65 8.98 -7.89
C PRO A 382 -12.27 8.30 -7.92
N PHE A 383 -12.20 7.02 -7.56
CA PHE A 383 -10.96 6.22 -7.61
C PHE A 383 -10.51 5.97 -9.06
N ALA A 384 -11.45 5.53 -9.92
CA ALA A 384 -11.20 5.28 -11.33
C ALA A 384 -10.62 6.51 -12.03
N SER A 385 -11.14 7.69 -11.71
CA SER A 385 -10.64 8.93 -12.29
C SER A 385 -9.21 9.24 -11.85
N ASN A 386 -8.85 8.96 -10.60
CA ASN A 386 -7.50 9.15 -10.09
C ASN A 386 -6.51 8.15 -10.72
N TYR A 387 -6.91 6.88 -10.84
CA TYR A 387 -6.07 5.86 -11.49
C TYR A 387 -5.84 6.19 -12.97
N ARG A 388 -6.89 6.58 -13.69
CA ARG A 388 -6.78 7.03 -15.09
C ARG A 388 -5.81 8.21 -15.26
N LEU A 389 -5.83 9.17 -14.33
CA LEU A 389 -4.93 10.34 -14.35
C LEU A 389 -3.46 9.93 -14.40
N VAL A 390 -3.06 8.93 -13.60
CA VAL A 390 -1.66 8.55 -13.46
C VAL A 390 -1.25 7.32 -14.27
N SER A 391 -2.18 6.51 -14.76
CA SER A 391 -1.91 5.22 -15.42
C SER A 391 -0.90 5.33 -16.57
N SER A 392 -0.99 6.38 -17.39
CA SER A 392 -0.11 6.57 -18.54
C SER A 392 1.36 6.88 -18.18
N PHE A 393 1.63 7.24 -16.93
CA PHE A 393 2.98 7.53 -16.42
C PHE A 393 3.25 6.90 -15.05
N ALA A 394 2.52 5.85 -14.69
CA ALA A 394 2.62 5.20 -13.38
C ALA A 394 4.06 4.70 -13.08
N GLY A 395 4.72 4.06 -14.04
CA GLY A 395 6.13 3.65 -13.90
C GLY A 395 7.07 4.84 -13.75
N GLU A 396 6.85 5.92 -14.50
CA GLU A 396 7.62 7.16 -14.37
C GLU A 396 7.40 7.83 -13.00
N TRP A 397 6.16 7.81 -12.46
CA TRP A 397 5.91 8.31 -11.11
C TRP A 397 6.67 7.48 -10.07
N ALA A 398 6.63 6.15 -10.17
CA ALA A 398 7.40 5.27 -9.28
C ALA A 398 8.91 5.53 -9.37
N ARG A 399 9.44 5.82 -10.56
CA ARG A 399 10.84 6.24 -10.76
C ARG A 399 11.12 7.58 -10.07
N LEU A 400 10.24 8.57 -10.24
CA LEU A 400 10.38 9.89 -9.60
C LEU A 400 10.31 9.78 -8.06
N VAL A 401 9.46 8.90 -7.51
CA VAL A 401 9.44 8.61 -6.06
C VAL A 401 10.80 8.13 -5.58
N LEU A 402 11.45 7.23 -6.31
CA LEU A 402 12.74 6.66 -5.93
C LEU A 402 13.90 7.67 -6.08
N GLU A 403 13.93 8.42 -7.18
CA GLU A 403 15.08 9.21 -7.61
C GLU A 403 14.99 10.69 -7.22
N SER A 404 13.77 11.23 -7.03
CA SER A 404 13.52 12.65 -6.87
C SER A 404 12.69 12.97 -5.63
N ARG A 405 12.36 14.24 -5.42
CA ARG A 405 11.43 14.68 -4.39
C ARG A 405 10.02 14.75 -4.96
N VAL A 406 9.07 14.18 -4.20
CA VAL A 406 7.66 14.21 -4.55
C VAL A 406 6.85 14.76 -3.38
N TRP A 407 5.71 15.37 -3.68
CA TRP A 407 4.77 15.92 -2.71
C TRP A 407 3.34 15.67 -3.18
N GLY A 408 2.44 15.64 -2.25
CA GLY A 408 1.02 15.55 -2.54
C GLY A 408 0.17 16.20 -1.46
N ALA A 409 -1.01 16.60 -1.84
CA ALA A 409 -2.00 17.15 -0.94
C ALA A 409 -3.39 16.68 -1.34
N ALA A 410 -4.12 16.11 -0.38
CA ALA A 410 -5.55 15.86 -0.48
C ALA A 410 -6.33 17.07 0.05
N ARG A 411 -7.56 17.26 -0.44
CA ARG A 411 -8.49 18.23 0.12
C ARG A 411 -8.77 17.91 1.60
N PRO A 412 -8.52 18.85 2.53
CA PRO A 412 -8.88 18.68 3.94
C PRO A 412 -10.41 18.62 4.14
N ASP A 413 -10.83 18.15 5.33
CA ASP A 413 -12.26 18.01 5.67
C ASP A 413 -13.02 19.36 5.65
N ASP A 414 -12.34 20.45 5.98
CA ASP A 414 -12.85 21.81 5.96
C ASP A 414 -12.57 22.56 4.65
N SER A 415 -12.05 21.87 3.64
CA SER A 415 -11.61 22.45 2.35
C SER A 415 -10.59 23.60 2.47
N SER A 416 -9.90 23.72 3.61
CA SER A 416 -8.85 24.73 3.80
C SER A 416 -7.69 24.52 2.84
N SER A 417 -6.99 25.61 2.50
CA SER A 417 -5.79 25.53 1.65
C SER A 417 -4.67 24.77 2.35
N ARG A 418 -3.82 24.11 1.55
CA ARG A 418 -2.62 23.43 2.00
C ARG A 418 -1.37 24.10 1.41
N THR A 419 -0.30 24.14 2.19
CA THR A 419 1.00 24.62 1.72
C THR A 419 1.99 23.44 1.70
N LEU A 420 2.66 23.26 0.58
CA LEU A 420 3.73 22.29 0.39
C LEU A 420 5.07 23.03 0.28
N GLU A 421 6.05 22.60 1.08
CA GLU A 421 7.40 23.13 1.06
C GLU A 421 8.24 22.37 0.01
N LEU A 422 8.58 23.06 -1.09
CA LEU A 422 9.28 22.47 -2.24
C LEU A 422 10.79 22.79 -2.26
N GLY A 423 11.37 23.11 -1.12
CA GLY A 423 12.74 23.59 -0.98
C GLY A 423 12.82 25.11 -1.11
N ASP A 424 13.36 25.63 -2.20
CA ASP A 424 13.45 27.09 -2.46
C ASP A 424 12.11 27.74 -2.79
N TRP A 425 11.06 26.93 -2.96
CA TRP A 425 9.71 27.35 -3.31
C TRP A 425 8.67 26.79 -2.36
N THR A 426 7.50 27.39 -2.36
CA THR A 426 6.28 26.82 -1.75
C THR A 426 5.19 26.72 -2.82
N ALA A 427 4.31 25.72 -2.66
CA ALA A 427 3.08 25.61 -3.43
C ALA A 427 1.88 25.70 -2.48
N GLU A 428 1.07 26.73 -2.66
CA GLU A 428 -0.24 26.84 -2.01
C GLU A 428 -1.27 26.11 -2.86
N ILE A 429 -1.99 25.18 -2.25
CA ILE A 429 -3.02 24.36 -2.88
C ILE A 429 -4.36 24.79 -2.32
N ALA A 430 -5.24 25.33 -3.17
CA ALA A 430 -6.60 25.71 -2.82
C ALA A 430 -7.60 24.75 -3.47
N PHE A 431 -8.68 24.46 -2.75
CA PHE A 431 -9.73 23.53 -3.16
C PHE A 431 -11.06 24.25 -3.32
N ASP A 432 -11.98 23.65 -4.05
CA ASP A 432 -13.37 24.11 -4.22
C ASP A 432 -13.51 25.56 -4.73
N GLN A 433 -12.50 26.03 -5.48
CA GLN A 433 -12.49 27.39 -6.03
C GLN A 433 -12.98 27.43 -7.49
N TRP A 434 -13.51 28.60 -7.86
CA TRP A 434 -13.82 28.92 -9.25
C TRP A 434 -12.55 28.96 -10.11
N GLN A 435 -12.71 28.80 -11.41
CA GLN A 435 -11.60 28.80 -12.36
C GLN A 435 -10.72 30.05 -12.25
N PHE A 436 -11.31 31.22 -12.00
CA PHE A 436 -10.59 32.48 -11.84
C PHE A 436 -10.20 32.82 -10.40
N GLY A 437 -10.52 31.99 -9.41
CA GLY A 437 -10.18 32.24 -8.02
C GLY A 437 -10.94 33.39 -7.36
N TRP A 438 -11.98 33.90 -7.96
CA TRP A 438 -12.78 35.00 -7.43
C TRP A 438 -13.92 34.44 -6.58
N ALA A 439 -13.62 34.13 -5.33
CA ALA A 439 -14.64 33.68 -4.39
C ALA A 439 -15.68 34.77 -4.05
N ASP A 440 -15.29 36.04 -4.17
CA ASP A 440 -16.04 37.20 -3.64
C ASP A 440 -16.55 38.16 -4.74
N ALA A 441 -16.71 37.67 -5.97
CA ALA A 441 -17.25 38.50 -7.04
C ALA A 441 -18.78 38.68 -6.86
N GLU A 442 -19.21 39.73 -6.12
CA GLU A 442 -20.61 40.02 -5.81
C GLU A 442 -21.53 40.15 -7.06
N TRP A 443 -20.92 40.34 -8.23
CA TRP A 443 -21.63 40.50 -9.51
C TRP A 443 -21.79 39.20 -10.30
N LEU A 444 -21.21 38.07 -9.80
CA LEU A 444 -21.43 36.75 -10.37
C LEU A 444 -22.39 35.96 -9.48
N GLU A 445 -23.47 35.45 -10.04
CA GLU A 445 -24.27 34.42 -9.38
C GLU A 445 -23.37 33.16 -9.24
N GLN A 446 -23.03 32.82 -8.01
CA GLN A 446 -22.23 31.68 -7.71
C GLN A 446 -23.14 30.48 -7.43
N GLU A 447 -23.05 29.44 -8.26
CA GLU A 447 -23.62 28.16 -7.89
C GLU A 447 -22.82 27.55 -6.73
N LYS A 448 -23.53 27.06 -5.72
CA LYS A 448 -22.90 26.32 -4.64
C LYS A 448 -22.30 25.04 -5.22
N ARG A 449 -20.99 24.87 -5.09
CA ARG A 449 -20.32 23.61 -5.45
C ARG A 449 -20.28 22.68 -4.24
N GLU A 450 -20.65 21.42 -4.46
CA GLU A 450 -20.32 20.40 -3.47
C GLU A 450 -18.83 20.05 -3.59
N PRO A 451 -18.14 19.83 -2.47
CA PRO A 451 -16.72 19.46 -2.47
C PRO A 451 -16.47 18.18 -3.26
N ALA A 452 -15.48 18.21 -4.16
CA ALA A 452 -15.15 17.03 -4.95
C ALA A 452 -14.48 15.94 -4.08
N GLU A 453 -14.99 14.71 -4.16
CA GLU A 453 -14.51 13.57 -3.38
C GLU A 453 -13.05 13.21 -3.69
N ASN A 454 -12.59 13.48 -4.90
CA ASN A 454 -11.26 13.15 -5.39
C ASN A 454 -10.33 14.37 -5.57
N ALA A 455 -10.57 15.46 -4.84
CA ALA A 455 -9.74 16.66 -4.98
C ALA A 455 -8.36 16.49 -4.34
N GLY A 456 -7.31 16.77 -5.13
CA GLY A 456 -5.93 16.70 -4.67
C GLY A 456 -4.90 16.99 -5.76
N VAL A 457 -3.64 17.05 -5.35
CA VAL A 457 -2.49 17.43 -6.20
C VAL A 457 -1.31 16.51 -5.94
N LEU A 458 -0.59 16.17 -7.00
CA LEU A 458 0.74 15.59 -6.99
C LEU A 458 1.74 16.58 -7.60
N ILE A 459 2.89 16.70 -6.97
CA ILE A 459 4.02 17.49 -7.47
C ILE A 459 5.27 16.61 -7.41
N ALA A 460 6.10 16.64 -8.46
CA ALA A 460 7.41 16.02 -8.46
C ALA A 460 8.46 17.01 -9.00
N GLU A 461 9.64 17.03 -8.41
CA GLU A 461 10.77 17.79 -8.93
C GLU A 461 11.40 17.02 -10.09
N LEU A 462 11.48 17.65 -11.27
CA LEU A 462 12.16 17.06 -12.43
C LEU A 462 13.63 17.47 -12.50
N GLU A 463 13.89 18.73 -12.24
CA GLU A 463 15.19 19.37 -12.12
C GLU A 463 15.05 20.65 -11.30
N ALA A 464 16.15 21.32 -10.96
CA ALA A 464 16.09 22.57 -10.20
C ALA A 464 15.09 23.56 -10.82
N ASP A 465 14.19 24.11 -10.02
CA ASP A 465 13.16 25.07 -10.40
C ASP A 465 12.16 24.56 -11.48
N THR A 466 12.11 23.26 -11.73
CA THR A 466 11.21 22.65 -12.71
C THR A 466 10.44 21.48 -12.09
N TYR A 467 9.12 21.58 -12.13
CA TYR A 467 8.21 20.66 -11.46
C TYR A 467 7.22 20.03 -12.43
N LEU A 468 6.90 18.78 -12.20
CA LEU A 468 5.69 18.14 -12.72
C LEU A 468 4.56 18.42 -11.75
N VAL A 469 3.40 18.86 -12.24
CA VAL A 469 2.21 19.14 -11.45
C VAL A 469 1.01 18.48 -12.09
N THR A 470 0.29 17.69 -11.33
CA THR A 470 -0.96 17.06 -11.76
C THR A 470 -1.94 16.96 -10.60
N GLY A 471 -3.20 16.70 -10.87
CA GLY A 471 -4.22 16.60 -9.83
C GLY A 471 -5.62 16.81 -10.37
N ARG A 472 -6.56 16.94 -9.42
CA ARG A 472 -7.98 17.14 -9.72
C ARG A 472 -8.60 18.15 -8.77
N ASN A 473 -9.52 18.98 -9.29
CA ASN A 473 -10.36 19.88 -8.50
C ASN A 473 -9.56 20.72 -7.48
N ALA A 474 -8.39 21.21 -7.92
CA ALA A 474 -7.47 21.96 -7.08
C ALA A 474 -6.75 23.05 -7.88
N ARG A 475 -6.30 24.08 -7.19
CA ARG A 475 -5.50 25.16 -7.76
C ARG A 475 -4.16 25.22 -7.08
N VAL A 476 -3.09 25.29 -7.88
CA VAL A 476 -1.71 25.38 -7.41
C VAL A 476 -1.16 26.78 -7.68
N THR A 477 -0.69 27.44 -6.62
CA THR A 477 -0.01 28.74 -6.72
C THR A 477 1.40 28.61 -6.15
N PHE A 478 2.42 28.76 -6.99
CA PHE A 478 3.81 28.80 -6.56
C PHE A 478 4.13 30.14 -5.89
N ARG A 479 4.93 30.10 -4.83
CA ARG A 479 5.36 31.28 -4.08
C ARG A 479 6.81 31.15 -3.63
N LEU A 480 7.44 32.28 -3.34
CA LEU A 480 8.71 32.33 -2.61
C LEU A 480 8.43 32.26 -1.10
N PRO A 481 9.24 31.52 -0.32
CA PRO A 481 9.22 31.61 1.14
C PRO A 481 9.44 33.07 1.60
N GLU A 482 8.86 33.45 2.72
CA GLU A 482 8.95 34.84 3.24
C GLU A 482 10.39 35.32 3.45
N VAL A 483 11.30 34.41 3.76
CA VAL A 483 12.72 34.72 3.98
C VAL A 483 13.44 35.25 2.72
N ARG A 484 12.87 35.05 1.54
CA ARG A 484 13.46 35.48 0.25
C ARG A 484 12.91 36.82 -0.27
N ARG A 485 12.11 37.55 0.49
CA ARG A 485 11.72 38.92 0.14
C ARG A 485 12.97 39.83 0.16
N PRO A 486 13.19 40.73 -0.85
CA PRO A 486 12.22 41.29 -1.77
C PRO A 486 12.12 40.62 -3.16
N GLU A 487 12.73 39.49 -3.40
CA GLU A 487 12.63 38.81 -4.69
C GLU A 487 11.17 38.54 -5.08
N ARG A 488 10.92 38.47 -6.37
CA ARG A 488 9.60 38.15 -6.92
C ARG A 488 9.67 36.89 -7.77
N MET A 489 8.65 36.05 -7.65
CA MET A 489 8.49 34.83 -8.42
C MET A 489 7.82 35.14 -9.76
N LEU A 490 8.23 34.43 -10.81
CA LEU A 490 7.51 34.35 -12.06
C LEU A 490 7.45 32.90 -12.57
N LEU A 491 6.40 32.58 -13.31
CA LEU A 491 6.28 31.35 -14.10
C LEU A 491 7.03 31.57 -15.42
N VAL A 492 8.18 30.93 -15.60
CA VAL A 492 8.97 31.01 -16.83
C VAL A 492 8.26 30.29 -17.97
N SER A 493 7.70 29.12 -17.66
CA SER A 493 6.85 28.37 -18.59
C SER A 493 5.93 27.42 -17.83
N VAL A 494 4.75 27.21 -18.38
CA VAL A 494 3.81 26.17 -17.98
C VAL A 494 3.41 25.43 -19.25
N ASP A 495 3.94 24.22 -19.41
CA ASP A 495 3.66 23.38 -20.57
C ASP A 495 2.76 22.21 -20.14
N GLU A 496 1.60 22.06 -20.79
CA GLU A 496 0.83 20.83 -20.68
C GLU A 496 1.58 19.71 -21.41
N VAL A 497 1.83 18.60 -20.73
CA VAL A 497 2.70 17.52 -21.21
C VAL A 497 1.99 16.18 -21.16
N VAL A 498 2.47 15.24 -21.97
CA VAL A 498 2.13 13.82 -21.92
C VAL A 498 3.41 13.00 -21.83
N PHE A 499 3.37 11.87 -21.14
CA PHE A 499 4.49 10.93 -21.10
C PHE A 499 4.36 9.93 -22.24
N ARG A 500 5.31 9.92 -23.16
CA ARG A 500 5.34 9.00 -24.31
C ARG A 500 6.79 8.67 -24.66
N ASP A 501 7.03 7.42 -25.04
CA ASP A 501 8.35 6.95 -25.48
C ASP A 501 9.46 7.26 -24.46
N GLY A 502 9.14 7.13 -23.16
CA GLY A 502 10.09 7.39 -22.07
C GLY A 502 10.41 8.87 -21.82
N ALA A 503 9.62 9.81 -22.35
CA ALA A 503 9.87 11.23 -22.19
C ALA A 503 8.61 12.09 -22.04
N TRP A 504 8.73 13.22 -21.33
CA TRP A 504 7.68 14.23 -21.21
C TRP A 504 7.66 15.13 -22.46
N GLN A 505 6.63 15.02 -23.27
CA GLN A 505 6.43 15.77 -24.50
C GLN A 505 5.42 16.88 -24.32
N ALA A 506 5.80 18.14 -24.63
CA ALA A 506 4.88 19.27 -24.56
C ALA A 506 3.85 19.20 -25.70
N ILE A 507 2.56 19.39 -25.34
CA ILE A 507 1.46 19.46 -26.32
C ILE A 507 0.96 20.87 -26.52
N ARG A 508 1.01 21.72 -25.48
CA ARG A 508 0.71 23.15 -25.57
C ARG A 508 1.26 23.92 -24.37
N ARG A 509 1.40 25.23 -24.54
CA ARG A 509 1.77 26.15 -23.46
C ARG A 509 0.54 26.83 -22.89
N TRP A 510 0.50 26.95 -21.57
CA TRP A 510 -0.46 27.74 -20.84
C TRP A 510 0.06 29.16 -20.63
N ASN A 511 -0.78 30.18 -20.86
CA ASN A 511 -0.47 31.60 -20.66
C ASN A 511 -1.74 32.38 -20.32
N GLY A 512 -1.57 33.62 -19.87
CA GLY A 512 -2.66 34.56 -19.58
C GLY A 512 -3.63 33.97 -18.55
N ASP A 513 -4.90 34.02 -18.85
CA ASP A 513 -5.97 33.59 -17.94
C ASP A 513 -5.81 32.18 -17.36
N GLN A 514 -5.03 31.31 -18.02
CA GLN A 514 -4.77 29.96 -17.53
C GLN A 514 -3.71 29.92 -16.41
N THR A 515 -2.94 30.98 -16.23
CA THR A 515 -1.84 31.06 -15.25
C THR A 515 -1.92 32.22 -14.30
N ASP A 516 -2.68 33.28 -14.62
CA ASP A 516 -2.73 34.54 -13.85
C ASP A 516 -3.25 34.35 -12.42
N TRP A 517 -4.12 33.39 -12.22
CA TRP A 517 -4.75 33.09 -10.92
C TRP A 517 -4.26 31.78 -10.28
N GLY A 518 -3.10 31.29 -10.71
CA GLY A 518 -2.58 29.98 -10.37
C GLY A 518 -3.00 28.90 -11.37
N LEU A 519 -2.49 27.69 -11.19
CA LEU A 519 -2.70 26.56 -12.09
C LEU A 519 -3.96 25.80 -11.67
N ASN A 520 -5.03 25.95 -12.44
CA ASN A 520 -6.32 25.34 -12.10
C ASN A 520 -6.45 23.94 -12.71
N LEU A 521 -6.34 22.92 -11.88
CA LEU A 521 -6.52 21.51 -12.23
C LEU A 521 -8.00 21.14 -12.07
N THR A 522 -8.65 20.82 -13.18
CA THR A 522 -10.07 20.45 -13.23
C THR A 522 -10.27 18.94 -13.12
N GLU A 523 -11.44 18.43 -13.49
CA GLU A 523 -11.70 16.99 -13.64
C GLU A 523 -11.01 16.37 -14.87
N ARG A 524 -10.43 17.18 -15.73
CA ARG A 524 -9.71 16.73 -16.92
C ARG A 524 -8.36 16.14 -16.54
N ASP A 525 -7.97 15.04 -17.20
CA ASP A 525 -6.64 14.47 -17.07
C ASP A 525 -5.59 15.43 -17.66
N GLN A 526 -4.78 16.04 -16.80
CA GLN A 526 -3.82 17.07 -17.15
C GLN A 526 -2.53 16.90 -16.35
N VAL A 527 -1.41 17.02 -17.04
CA VAL A 527 -0.08 17.04 -16.43
C VAL A 527 0.64 18.29 -16.94
N LEU A 528 1.16 19.09 -16.01
CA LEU A 528 1.85 20.33 -16.30
C LEU A 528 3.34 20.22 -15.94
N ARG A 529 4.22 20.62 -16.84
CA ARG A 529 5.61 20.90 -16.53
C ARG A 529 5.77 22.40 -16.29
N VAL A 530 6.11 22.76 -15.07
CA VAL A 530 6.14 24.12 -14.57
C VAL A 530 7.58 24.52 -14.28
N ARG A 531 8.07 25.57 -14.92
CA ARG A 531 9.35 26.17 -14.60
C ARG A 531 9.14 27.53 -13.93
N VAL A 532 9.79 27.70 -12.79
CA VAL A 532 9.72 28.93 -11.99
C VAL A 532 11.08 29.63 -11.94
N ALA A 533 11.09 30.92 -11.66
CA ALA A 533 12.33 31.70 -11.44
C ALA A 533 12.04 32.93 -10.58
N THR A 534 13.09 33.59 -10.12
CA THR A 534 13.02 34.91 -9.46
C THR A 534 13.48 36.04 -10.39
N TYR A 535 13.02 37.26 -10.14
CA TYR A 535 13.44 38.49 -10.80
C TYR A 535 13.44 39.68 -9.86
#